data_113f680947d013951f350711942cb9f9
#
_entry.id   113f680947d013951f350711942cb9f9
#
_cell.length_a   1.000
_cell.length_b   1.000
_cell.length_c   1.000
_cell.angle_alpha   90.00
_cell.angle_beta   90.00
_cell.angle_gamma   90.00
#
_symmetry.space_group_name_H-M   'P 1'
#
loop_
_entity.id
_entity.type
_entity.pdbx_description
1 polymer ?
#
loop_
_entity_poly.entity_id
_entity_poly.type
_entity_poly.pdbx_seq_one_letter_code
_entity_poly.pdbx_strand_id
1 'polypeptide(L)'
;MHTPVSIYLKVRDMYPQSALMESSDYHAGENSLSFIALCPLASIGVNGGIVTANYPDNSRTEEPLTKTFNVEKAMNRFINQFQVTGDNKNVCGLYGYSTFNAVKYFEHIPVKESHDEQNDAPDLLYILYKYVIVFNHFKNELTLVEMLSEGEESGLPELEAAIENRNYASYNFSVTGPVTSPITDEEHKANVRKGIAHCMRGDVFQIVLSRRFIQPYAGDDFKVYRALRSINPSPYLFYFDFGGYRIFGSSPETHCKIENGRAYIDPIAGTTRRTGDTVKDRELTEALLADPKENAEHVMLVDLARNDLSRNCHDVRVVFYKEPQYYSHVIHLVSRVSGMLNEGADKIKTFIDTFPAGTLSGAPKVRAMQLISEIEPHNRGAYGGCIGFIGLNGELNQAITIRTFVSRNNELWFQAGGGIVARSQDEYELQEVNNKLGALKKAIDLAVKLKN
;
A
#
# COMPACT_ATOMS: atom_id res chain seq x y z
N MET A 1 -2.11 -20.40 21.33
CA MET A 1 -2.65 -19.07 21.04
C MET A 1 -2.51 -18.86 19.54
N HIS A 2 -3.60 -18.55 18.84
CA HIS A 2 -3.58 -18.31 17.40
C HIS A 2 -3.27 -16.83 17.15
N THR A 3 -2.28 -16.56 16.30
CA THR A 3 -1.98 -15.23 15.79
C THR A 3 -2.15 -15.20 14.27
N PRO A 4 -2.37 -14.05 13.62
CA PRO A 4 -2.44 -13.98 12.16
C PRO A 4 -1.24 -14.65 11.48
N VAL A 5 -0.03 -14.37 11.93
CA VAL A 5 1.20 -14.98 11.39
C VAL A 5 1.23 -16.49 11.61
N SER A 6 0.86 -16.98 12.82
CA SER A 6 0.89 -18.42 13.10
C SER A 6 -0.12 -19.21 12.26
N ILE A 7 -1.31 -18.65 12.02
CA ILE A 7 -2.29 -19.28 11.14
C ILE A 7 -1.85 -19.18 9.68
N TYR A 8 -1.33 -18.04 9.24
CA TYR A 8 -0.87 -17.88 7.87
C TYR A 8 0.22 -18.91 7.51
N LEU A 9 1.18 -19.17 8.41
CA LEU A 9 2.21 -20.20 8.24
C LEU A 9 1.63 -21.61 8.06
N LYS A 10 0.47 -21.89 8.64
CA LYS A 10 -0.20 -23.22 8.54
C LYS A 10 -0.97 -23.40 7.23
N VAL A 11 -1.52 -22.31 6.69
CA VAL A 11 -2.44 -22.38 5.55
C VAL A 11 -1.81 -21.97 4.22
N ARG A 12 -0.73 -21.19 4.22
CA ARG A 12 -0.16 -20.62 3.00
C ARG A 12 0.29 -21.63 1.94
N ASP A 13 0.83 -22.78 2.37
CA ASP A 13 1.29 -23.82 1.44
C ASP A 13 0.13 -24.62 0.83
N MET A 14 -1.04 -24.58 1.45
CA MET A 14 -2.28 -25.16 0.92
C MET A 14 -3.00 -24.21 -0.05
N TYR A 15 -2.78 -22.92 0.10
CA TYR A 15 -3.42 -21.86 -0.67
C TYR A 15 -2.37 -20.95 -1.29
N PRO A 16 -1.85 -21.27 -2.49
CA PRO A 16 -0.69 -20.60 -3.09
C PRO A 16 -0.93 -19.14 -3.49
N GLN A 17 -2.17 -18.71 -3.56
CA GLN A 17 -2.54 -17.30 -3.71
C GLN A 17 -3.35 -16.87 -2.51
N SER A 18 -2.85 -15.89 -1.79
CA SER A 18 -3.43 -15.49 -0.51
C SER A 18 -3.04 -14.06 -0.15
N ALA A 19 -3.74 -13.49 0.82
CA ALA A 19 -3.43 -12.17 1.36
C ALA A 19 -3.49 -12.19 2.88
N LEU A 20 -2.47 -11.67 3.52
CA LEU A 20 -2.43 -11.38 4.95
C LEU A 20 -2.43 -9.86 5.12
N MET A 21 -3.40 -9.33 5.86
CA MET A 21 -3.50 -7.94 6.25
C MET A 21 -3.61 -7.85 7.76
N GLU A 22 -2.65 -7.21 8.41
CA GLU A 22 -2.65 -7.01 9.85
C GLU A 22 -2.76 -5.52 10.19
N SER A 23 -3.49 -5.20 11.27
CA SER A 23 -3.44 -3.88 11.88
C SER A 23 -2.59 -3.95 13.15
N SER A 24 -1.63 -3.05 13.26
CA SER A 24 -0.85 -2.85 14.48
C SER A 24 -1.23 -1.56 15.20
N ASP A 25 -2.43 -1.06 14.97
CA ASP A 25 -2.92 0.13 15.65
C ASP A 25 -3.15 -0.16 17.13
N TYR A 26 -2.17 0.22 17.95
CA TYR A 26 -2.19 0.05 19.41
C TYR A 26 -3.17 1.00 20.13
N HIS A 27 -3.73 1.97 19.43
CA HIS A 27 -4.86 2.75 19.92
C HIS A 27 -6.19 2.00 19.72
N ALA A 28 -6.09 0.67 19.74
CA ALA A 28 -7.09 -0.34 19.53
C ALA A 28 -8.47 0.08 20.04
N GLY A 29 -9.19 0.77 19.17
CA GLY A 29 -10.64 0.82 19.26
C GLY A 29 -11.22 -0.55 18.87
N GLU A 30 -12.51 -0.69 18.97
CA GLU A 30 -13.28 -1.90 18.63
C GLU A 30 -13.01 -2.45 17.21
N ASN A 31 -12.28 -1.72 16.37
CA ASN A 31 -12.03 -2.00 14.96
C ASN A 31 -10.60 -2.47 14.65
N SER A 32 -9.83 -2.94 15.64
CA SER A 32 -8.52 -3.55 15.38
C SER A 32 -8.69 -4.96 14.81
N LEU A 33 -8.76 -5.06 13.48
CA LEU A 33 -8.98 -6.30 12.75
C LEU A 33 -7.75 -6.68 11.92
N SER A 34 -7.49 -7.99 11.83
CA SER A 34 -6.57 -8.56 10.83
C SER A 34 -7.29 -9.60 10.00
N PHE A 35 -6.84 -9.79 8.77
CA PHE A 35 -7.48 -10.65 7.78
C PHE A 35 -6.49 -11.58 7.12
N ILE A 36 -6.92 -12.83 6.88
CA ILE A 36 -6.27 -13.76 5.96
C ILE A 36 -7.29 -14.14 4.91
N ALA A 37 -7.03 -13.83 3.64
CA ALA A 37 -7.87 -14.17 2.51
C ALA A 37 -7.24 -15.30 1.69
N LEU A 38 -8.00 -16.34 1.42
CA LEU A 38 -7.53 -17.59 0.83
C LEU A 38 -8.43 -18.05 -0.30
N CYS A 39 -7.88 -18.79 -1.25
CA CYS A 39 -8.59 -19.42 -2.35
C CYS A 39 -9.29 -18.42 -3.29
N PRO A 40 -8.61 -17.91 -4.33
CA PRO A 40 -9.21 -17.01 -5.30
C PRO A 40 -10.46 -17.60 -5.95
N LEU A 41 -11.57 -16.86 -5.94
CA LEU A 41 -12.81 -17.17 -6.64
C LEU A 41 -12.91 -16.43 -7.97
N ALA A 42 -12.52 -15.16 -7.95
CA ALA A 42 -12.62 -14.29 -9.10
C ALA A 42 -11.53 -13.21 -9.01
N SER A 43 -11.19 -12.61 -10.11
CA SER A 43 -10.21 -11.52 -10.12
C SER A 43 -10.45 -10.57 -11.27
N ILE A 44 -10.02 -9.31 -11.08
CA ILE A 44 -9.94 -8.32 -12.13
C ILE A 44 -8.57 -7.66 -12.08
N GLY A 45 -7.91 -7.58 -13.22
CA GLY A 45 -6.62 -6.95 -13.38
C GLY A 45 -6.54 -6.10 -14.64
N VAL A 46 -5.61 -5.17 -14.65
CA VAL A 46 -5.25 -4.39 -15.84
C VAL A 46 -3.75 -4.45 -16.02
N ASN A 47 -3.33 -4.80 -17.22
CA ASN A 47 -1.93 -4.78 -17.61
C ASN A 47 -1.81 -4.40 -19.09
N GLY A 48 -0.91 -3.47 -19.43
CA GLY A 48 -0.73 -3.03 -20.81
C GLY A 48 -2.01 -2.49 -21.47
N GLY A 49 -2.93 -1.92 -20.70
CA GLY A 49 -4.22 -1.40 -21.20
C GLY A 49 -5.29 -2.47 -21.45
N ILE A 50 -5.03 -3.74 -21.10
CA ILE A 50 -5.98 -4.83 -21.23
C ILE A 50 -6.56 -5.16 -19.85
N VAL A 51 -7.89 -5.16 -19.75
CA VAL A 51 -8.63 -5.64 -18.59
C VAL A 51 -8.81 -7.13 -18.72
N THR A 52 -8.36 -7.89 -17.74
CA THR A 52 -8.58 -9.32 -17.62
C THR A 52 -9.46 -9.60 -16.41
N ALA A 53 -10.58 -10.27 -16.60
CA ALA A 53 -11.43 -10.72 -15.50
C ALA A 53 -11.58 -12.25 -15.53
N ASN A 54 -11.44 -12.87 -14.37
CA ASN A 54 -11.66 -14.30 -14.16
C ASN A 54 -12.83 -14.47 -13.20
N TYR A 55 -13.69 -15.45 -13.47
CA TYR A 55 -14.94 -15.67 -12.76
C TYR A 55 -15.00 -17.04 -12.06
N PRO A 56 -15.93 -17.27 -11.11
CA PRO A 56 -16.01 -18.51 -10.35
C PRO A 56 -16.31 -19.75 -11.19
N ASP A 57 -16.93 -19.60 -12.36
CA ASP A 57 -17.20 -20.66 -13.33
C ASP A 57 -15.99 -21.00 -14.22
N ASN A 58 -14.80 -20.45 -13.89
CA ASN A 58 -13.56 -20.52 -14.66
C ASN A 58 -13.62 -19.81 -16.03
N SER A 59 -14.65 -19.04 -16.31
CA SER A 59 -14.65 -18.17 -17.48
C SER A 59 -13.68 -17.02 -17.32
N ARG A 60 -13.14 -16.54 -18.45
CA ARG A 60 -12.19 -15.44 -18.52
C ARG A 60 -12.58 -14.49 -19.64
N THR A 61 -12.50 -13.21 -19.36
CA THR A 61 -12.69 -12.16 -20.35
C THR A 61 -11.44 -11.29 -20.47
N GLU A 62 -11.17 -10.83 -21.68
CA GLU A 62 -10.12 -9.85 -21.95
C GLU A 62 -10.68 -8.73 -22.83
N GLU A 63 -10.56 -7.50 -22.39
CA GLU A 63 -11.06 -6.32 -23.12
C GLU A 63 -10.05 -5.17 -23.03
N PRO A 64 -9.79 -4.46 -24.14
CA PRO A 64 -8.96 -3.27 -24.10
C PRO A 64 -9.69 -2.11 -23.40
N LEU A 65 -8.95 -1.34 -22.63
CA LEU A 65 -9.42 -0.05 -22.12
C LEU A 65 -9.63 0.93 -23.28
N THR A 66 -10.71 1.69 -23.21
CA THR A 66 -11.09 2.72 -24.18
C THR A 66 -11.57 3.97 -23.45
N LYS A 67 -11.84 5.05 -24.19
CA LYS A 67 -12.44 6.26 -23.61
C LYS A 67 -13.83 6.01 -22.98
N THR A 68 -14.56 5.04 -23.48
CA THR A 68 -15.90 4.68 -23.01
C THR A 68 -15.93 3.50 -22.05
N PHE A 69 -14.86 2.73 -22.01
CA PHE A 69 -14.65 1.61 -21.11
C PHE A 69 -13.30 1.78 -20.37
N ASN A 70 -13.32 2.58 -19.34
CA ASN A 70 -12.17 2.88 -18.48
C ASN A 70 -12.11 1.95 -17.25
N VAL A 71 -11.07 2.11 -16.42
CA VAL A 71 -10.87 1.29 -15.21
C VAL A 71 -12.05 1.39 -14.25
N GLU A 72 -12.60 2.59 -14.04
CA GLU A 72 -13.78 2.81 -13.20
C GLU A 72 -14.96 1.93 -13.64
N LYS A 73 -15.29 1.95 -14.92
CA LYS A 73 -16.38 1.14 -15.49
C LYS A 73 -16.10 -0.34 -15.43
N ALA A 74 -14.85 -0.74 -15.70
CA ALA A 74 -14.43 -2.15 -15.61
C ALA A 74 -14.58 -2.67 -14.18
N MET A 75 -14.10 -1.93 -13.19
CA MET A 75 -14.20 -2.31 -11.78
C MET A 75 -15.66 -2.39 -11.32
N ASN A 76 -16.46 -1.37 -11.62
CA ASN A 76 -17.87 -1.36 -11.23
C ASN A 76 -18.66 -2.48 -11.91
N ARG A 77 -18.43 -2.74 -13.21
CA ARG A 77 -19.06 -3.84 -13.92
C ARG A 77 -18.71 -5.19 -13.28
N PHE A 78 -17.47 -5.39 -12.91
CA PHE A 78 -17.01 -6.60 -12.24
C PHE A 78 -17.64 -6.76 -10.86
N ILE A 79 -17.55 -5.75 -9.99
CA ILE A 79 -18.11 -5.78 -8.63
C ILE A 79 -19.62 -6.03 -8.64
N ASN A 80 -20.35 -5.40 -9.55
CA ASN A 80 -21.81 -5.49 -9.62
C ASN A 80 -22.33 -6.88 -10.05
N GLN A 81 -21.47 -7.77 -10.51
CA GLN A 81 -21.84 -9.16 -10.82
C GLN A 81 -21.95 -10.04 -9.58
N PHE A 82 -21.44 -9.59 -8.43
CA PHE A 82 -21.45 -10.36 -7.19
C PHE A 82 -22.48 -9.80 -6.22
N GLN A 83 -23.40 -10.65 -5.79
CA GLN A 83 -24.37 -10.34 -4.75
C GLN A 83 -24.14 -11.31 -3.60
N VAL A 84 -23.74 -10.77 -2.45
CA VAL A 84 -23.46 -11.56 -1.25
C VAL A 84 -24.51 -11.24 -0.18
N THR A 85 -25.08 -12.30 0.39
CA THR A 85 -26.03 -12.22 1.51
C THR A 85 -25.46 -12.95 2.72
N GLY A 86 -26.01 -12.70 3.90
CA GLY A 86 -25.58 -13.35 5.13
C GLY A 86 -24.75 -12.43 6.03
N ASP A 87 -24.29 -13.03 7.14
CA ASP A 87 -23.46 -12.35 8.12
C ASP A 87 -22.03 -12.17 7.61
N ASN A 88 -21.32 -11.15 8.15
CA ASN A 88 -19.93 -10.84 7.81
C ASN A 88 -19.67 -10.50 6.32
N LYS A 89 -20.69 -10.16 5.55
CA LYS A 89 -20.56 -9.77 4.13
C LYS A 89 -19.62 -8.55 3.93
N ASN A 90 -19.39 -7.77 4.96
CA ASN A 90 -18.50 -6.61 4.94
C ASN A 90 -17.01 -6.94 4.74
N VAL A 91 -16.59 -8.19 5.00
CA VAL A 91 -15.23 -8.68 4.73
C VAL A 91 -15.11 -9.41 3.41
N CYS A 92 -16.24 -9.70 2.75
CA CYS A 92 -16.30 -10.27 1.41
C CYS A 92 -16.08 -9.15 0.39
N GLY A 93 -14.98 -9.21 -0.35
CA GLY A 93 -14.62 -8.19 -1.33
C GLY A 93 -13.30 -8.50 -2.00
N LEU A 94 -12.77 -7.49 -2.64
CA LEU A 94 -11.55 -7.57 -3.42
C LEU A 94 -10.34 -7.16 -2.56
N TYR A 95 -9.33 -8.00 -2.52
CA TYR A 95 -8.04 -7.74 -1.91
C TYR A 95 -6.99 -7.61 -3.02
N GLY A 96 -6.27 -6.51 -3.04
CA GLY A 96 -5.30 -6.29 -4.11
C GLY A 96 -4.63 -4.94 -4.06
N TYR A 97 -4.09 -4.53 -5.19
CA TYR A 97 -3.27 -3.33 -5.31
C TYR A 97 -3.50 -2.61 -6.64
N SER A 98 -3.13 -1.34 -6.65
CA SER A 98 -2.88 -0.55 -7.86
C SER A 98 -1.46 -0.01 -7.80
N THR A 99 -0.66 -0.25 -8.86
CA THR A 99 0.68 0.31 -8.95
C THR A 99 0.62 1.81 -9.23
N PHE A 100 1.71 2.53 -8.96
CA PHE A 100 1.85 3.93 -9.38
C PHE A 100 1.62 4.10 -10.90
N ASN A 101 2.05 3.11 -11.69
CA ASN A 101 1.91 3.14 -13.14
C ASN A 101 0.45 3.16 -13.62
N ALA A 102 -0.50 2.70 -12.80
CA ALA A 102 -1.92 2.73 -13.12
C ALA A 102 -2.45 4.16 -13.35
N VAL A 103 -1.73 5.18 -12.88
CA VAL A 103 -2.09 6.59 -13.08
C VAL A 103 -2.26 6.94 -14.57
N LYS A 104 -1.56 6.27 -15.47
CA LYS A 104 -1.72 6.45 -16.93
C LYS A 104 -3.13 6.19 -17.45
N TYR A 105 -3.93 5.43 -16.69
CA TYR A 105 -5.34 5.16 -17.00
C TYR A 105 -6.30 6.18 -16.40
N PHE A 106 -5.83 6.97 -15.45
CA PHE A 106 -6.65 7.93 -14.68
C PHE A 106 -6.42 9.36 -15.10
N GLU A 107 -5.19 9.69 -15.50
CA GLU A 107 -4.77 11.02 -15.90
C GLU A 107 -3.93 10.95 -17.18
N HIS A 108 -3.89 12.04 -17.93
CA HIS A 108 -3.08 12.12 -19.14
C HIS A 108 -1.60 12.36 -18.80
N ILE A 109 -0.93 11.31 -18.35
CA ILE A 109 0.46 11.33 -17.92
C ILE A 109 1.23 10.25 -18.67
N PRO A 110 2.33 10.59 -19.33
CA PRO A 110 3.22 9.60 -19.90
C PRO A 110 3.96 8.89 -18.76
N VAL A 111 3.69 7.61 -18.58
CA VAL A 111 4.43 6.74 -17.67
C VAL A 111 5.38 5.90 -18.51
N LYS A 112 6.65 5.82 -18.11
CA LYS A 112 7.61 4.94 -18.76
C LYS A 112 7.13 3.50 -18.69
N GLU A 113 7.10 2.82 -19.81
CA GLU A 113 6.86 1.38 -19.84
C GLU A 113 8.09 0.66 -19.28
N SER A 114 7.87 -0.43 -18.58
CA SER A 114 8.97 -1.29 -18.15
C SER A 114 9.51 -2.06 -19.34
N HIS A 115 10.84 -2.13 -19.42
CA HIS A 115 11.53 -3.04 -20.32
C HIS A 115 12.02 -4.29 -19.58
N ASP A 116 11.88 -4.32 -18.26
CA ASP A 116 12.22 -5.47 -17.42
C ASP A 116 10.96 -6.26 -17.07
N GLU A 117 10.43 -6.97 -18.05
CA GLU A 117 9.21 -7.78 -17.92
C GLU A 117 9.32 -8.88 -16.87
N GLN A 118 10.52 -9.17 -16.38
CA GLN A 118 10.74 -10.28 -15.47
C GLN A 118 10.33 -9.98 -14.04
N ASN A 119 10.29 -8.70 -13.63
CA ASN A 119 10.08 -8.36 -12.23
C ASN A 119 8.96 -7.33 -11.96
N ASP A 120 8.28 -6.83 -12.99
CA ASP A 120 7.17 -5.90 -12.81
C ASP A 120 5.86 -6.61 -12.47
N ALA A 121 5.15 -6.05 -11.50
CA ALA A 121 3.78 -6.44 -11.21
C ALA A 121 2.82 -5.87 -12.29
N PRO A 122 1.69 -6.54 -12.59
CA PRO A 122 0.60 -5.94 -13.36
C PRO A 122 0.20 -4.57 -12.81
N ASP A 123 -0.30 -3.69 -13.67
CA ASP A 123 -0.62 -2.30 -13.31
C ASP A 123 -1.63 -2.22 -12.16
N LEU A 124 -2.60 -3.12 -12.12
CA LEU A 124 -3.48 -3.35 -10.97
C LEU A 124 -4.03 -4.78 -10.98
N LEU A 125 -4.30 -5.32 -9.80
CA LEU A 125 -4.90 -6.64 -9.62
C LEU A 125 -5.66 -6.69 -8.29
N TYR A 126 -6.93 -7.08 -8.36
CA TYR A 126 -7.82 -7.27 -7.22
C TYR A 126 -8.49 -8.63 -7.30
N ILE A 127 -8.48 -9.36 -6.19
CA ILE A 127 -8.92 -10.76 -6.11
C ILE A 127 -10.04 -10.90 -5.09
N LEU A 128 -11.11 -11.58 -5.48
CA LEU A 128 -12.19 -12.05 -4.62
C LEU A 128 -11.82 -13.43 -4.10
N TYR A 129 -11.72 -13.60 -2.79
CA TYR A 129 -11.34 -14.86 -2.15
C TYR A 129 -12.54 -15.60 -1.57
N LYS A 130 -12.48 -16.93 -1.60
CA LYS A 130 -13.51 -17.80 -1.04
C LYS A 130 -13.56 -17.73 0.48
N TYR A 131 -12.39 -17.76 1.13
CA TYR A 131 -12.27 -17.75 2.58
C TYR A 131 -11.66 -16.46 3.06
N VAL A 132 -12.22 -15.94 4.17
CA VAL A 132 -11.61 -14.85 4.92
C VAL A 132 -11.57 -15.22 6.40
N ILE A 133 -10.39 -15.27 6.97
CA ILE A 133 -10.18 -15.48 8.41
C ILE A 133 -10.05 -14.10 9.04
N VAL A 134 -10.93 -13.76 9.96
CA VAL A 134 -11.00 -12.45 10.62
C VAL A 134 -10.54 -12.58 12.06
N PHE A 135 -9.55 -11.80 12.44
CA PHE A 135 -9.11 -11.65 13.82
C PHE A 135 -9.63 -10.33 14.36
N ASN A 136 -10.42 -10.38 15.40
CA ASN A 136 -10.77 -9.23 16.19
C ASN A 136 -9.86 -9.16 17.42
N HIS A 137 -8.85 -8.31 17.38
CA HIS A 137 -7.86 -8.21 18.45
C HIS A 137 -8.42 -7.63 19.75
N PHE A 138 -9.43 -6.78 19.65
CA PHE A 138 -10.08 -6.19 20.82
C PHE A 138 -10.92 -7.22 21.58
N LYS A 139 -11.72 -8.00 20.85
CA LYS A 139 -12.58 -9.04 21.44
C LYS A 139 -11.86 -10.38 21.64
N ASN A 140 -10.65 -10.53 21.09
CA ASN A 140 -9.91 -11.78 21.05
C ASN A 140 -10.72 -12.92 20.39
N GLU A 141 -11.38 -12.60 19.30
CA GLU A 141 -12.22 -13.51 18.51
C GLU A 141 -11.58 -13.84 17.16
N LEU A 142 -11.79 -15.07 16.73
CA LEU A 142 -11.42 -15.58 15.42
C LEU A 142 -12.71 -16.01 14.69
N THR A 143 -12.95 -15.46 13.52
CA THR A 143 -14.12 -15.80 12.69
C THR A 143 -13.66 -16.33 11.35
N LEU A 144 -14.20 -17.49 10.94
CA LEU A 144 -14.00 -18.05 9.61
C LEU A 144 -15.20 -17.69 8.74
N VAL A 145 -14.95 -17.03 7.62
CA VAL A 145 -15.98 -16.61 6.66
C VAL A 145 -15.74 -17.32 5.34
N GLU A 146 -16.77 -17.90 4.77
CA GLU A 146 -16.74 -18.58 3.47
C GLU A 146 -17.83 -18.03 2.57
N MET A 147 -17.48 -17.74 1.32
CA MET A 147 -18.44 -17.46 0.26
C MET A 147 -18.81 -18.74 -0.46
N LEU A 148 -20.09 -19.11 -0.41
CA LEU A 148 -20.64 -20.29 -1.04
C LEU A 148 -21.64 -19.93 -2.13
N SER A 149 -21.61 -20.64 -3.24
CA SER A 149 -22.69 -20.64 -4.21
C SER A 149 -23.82 -21.55 -3.74
N GLU A 150 -25.02 -21.33 -4.24
CA GLU A 150 -26.17 -22.19 -3.91
C GLU A 150 -25.88 -23.65 -4.27
N GLY A 151 -26.07 -24.57 -3.32
CA GLY A 151 -25.82 -26.00 -3.47
C GLY A 151 -24.36 -26.43 -3.35
N GLU A 152 -23.44 -25.52 -3.07
CA GLU A 152 -22.04 -25.86 -2.80
C GLU A 152 -21.85 -26.34 -1.36
N GLU A 153 -21.02 -27.37 -1.16
CA GLU A 153 -20.66 -27.86 0.17
C GLU A 153 -19.60 -26.93 0.81
N SER A 154 -19.70 -26.74 2.12
CA SER A 154 -18.75 -25.91 2.87
C SER A 154 -17.38 -26.58 2.99
N GLY A 155 -16.33 -25.83 2.69
CA GLY A 155 -14.93 -26.24 2.94
C GLY A 155 -14.38 -25.74 4.28
N LEU A 156 -15.20 -25.14 5.14
CA LEU A 156 -14.76 -24.69 6.48
C LEU A 156 -14.21 -25.82 7.36
N PRO A 157 -14.73 -27.05 7.36
CA PRO A 157 -14.15 -28.15 8.15
C PRO A 157 -12.68 -28.45 7.79
N GLU A 158 -12.31 -28.42 6.51
CA GLU A 158 -10.94 -28.62 6.06
C GLU A 158 -10.03 -27.44 6.45
N LEU A 159 -10.55 -26.23 6.35
CA LEU A 159 -9.84 -25.04 6.77
C LEU A 159 -9.60 -25.03 8.28
N GLU A 160 -10.60 -25.39 9.07
CA GLU A 160 -10.51 -25.50 10.52
C GLU A 160 -9.45 -26.56 10.92
N ALA A 161 -9.48 -27.73 10.28
CA ALA A 161 -8.50 -28.78 10.50
C ALA A 161 -7.07 -28.32 10.18
N ALA A 162 -6.89 -27.53 9.12
CA ALA A 162 -5.59 -26.95 8.78
C ALA A 162 -5.11 -25.93 9.84
N ILE A 163 -6.00 -25.11 10.38
CA ILE A 163 -5.71 -24.14 11.44
C ILE A 163 -5.33 -24.84 12.74
N GLU A 164 -6.02 -25.91 13.08
CA GLU A 164 -5.75 -26.70 14.29
C GLU A 164 -4.49 -27.58 14.19
N ASN A 165 -4.00 -27.83 12.98
CA ASN A 165 -2.77 -28.59 12.77
C ASN A 165 -1.59 -27.85 13.44
N ARG A 166 -0.79 -28.62 14.19
CA ARG A 166 0.40 -28.08 14.88
C ARG A 166 1.63 -28.05 13.98
N ASN A 167 1.62 -28.78 12.90
CA ASN A 167 2.75 -28.90 11.99
C ASN A 167 2.57 -27.94 10.81
N TYR A 168 3.59 -27.17 10.52
CA TYR A 168 3.69 -26.35 9.32
C TYR A 168 5.15 -26.35 8.83
N ALA A 169 5.30 -26.20 7.52
CA ALA A 169 6.63 -26.13 6.93
C ALA A 169 7.31 -24.81 7.25
N SER A 170 8.59 -24.88 7.50
CA SER A 170 9.45 -23.73 7.74
C SER A 170 10.62 -23.76 6.76
N TYR A 171 10.86 -22.62 6.13
CA TYR A 171 11.87 -22.50 5.09
C TYR A 171 12.93 -21.48 5.47
N ASN A 172 14.15 -21.67 5.01
CA ASN A 172 15.24 -20.73 5.24
C ASN A 172 15.13 -19.51 4.33
N PHE A 173 15.78 -18.44 4.76
CA PHE A 173 16.02 -17.25 3.95
C PHE A 173 17.50 -16.90 3.96
N SER A 174 18.05 -16.57 2.80
CA SER A 174 19.44 -16.12 2.66
C SER A 174 19.57 -15.10 1.55
N VAL A 175 20.53 -14.20 1.68
CA VAL A 175 20.92 -13.30 0.58
C VAL A 175 21.94 -14.00 -0.31
N THR A 176 21.85 -13.81 -1.63
CA THR A 176 22.69 -14.48 -2.62
C THR A 176 23.65 -13.54 -3.35
N GLY A 177 23.58 -12.25 -3.05
CA GLY A 177 24.46 -11.25 -3.64
C GLY A 177 24.33 -9.90 -2.93
N PRO A 178 25.10 -8.90 -3.35
CA PRO A 178 25.03 -7.56 -2.77
C PRO A 178 23.74 -6.84 -3.18
N VAL A 179 23.36 -5.84 -2.37
CA VAL A 179 22.34 -4.86 -2.76
C VAL A 179 22.87 -4.01 -3.89
N THR A 180 22.09 -3.84 -4.94
CA THR A 180 22.38 -2.98 -6.09
C THR A 180 21.30 -1.93 -6.28
N SER A 181 21.61 -0.90 -7.07
CA SER A 181 20.64 0.12 -7.49
C SER A 181 20.84 0.40 -8.98
N PRO A 182 19.76 0.62 -9.75
CA PRO A 182 19.86 1.02 -11.15
C PRO A 182 20.60 2.34 -11.39
N ILE A 183 20.68 3.19 -10.34
CA ILE A 183 21.38 4.47 -10.39
C ILE A 183 22.32 4.62 -9.19
N THR A 184 23.42 5.34 -9.41
CA THR A 184 24.39 5.69 -8.38
C THR A 184 23.89 6.82 -7.47
N ASP A 185 24.59 7.07 -6.37
CA ASP A 185 24.32 8.20 -5.49
C ASP A 185 24.41 9.54 -6.24
N GLU A 186 25.43 9.70 -7.11
CA GLU A 186 25.61 10.92 -7.92
C GLU A 186 24.48 11.13 -8.93
N GLU A 187 24.02 10.06 -9.57
CA GLU A 187 22.88 10.13 -10.49
C GLU A 187 21.60 10.50 -9.75
N HIS A 188 21.37 9.94 -8.55
CA HIS A 188 20.23 10.35 -7.72
C HIS A 188 20.33 11.82 -7.31
N LYS A 189 21.50 12.30 -6.87
CA LYS A 189 21.71 13.72 -6.56
C LYS A 189 21.49 14.61 -7.79
N ALA A 190 21.90 14.17 -8.97
CA ALA A 190 21.61 14.88 -10.21
C ALA A 190 20.09 14.98 -10.49
N ASN A 191 19.34 13.92 -10.22
CA ASN A 191 17.88 13.93 -10.32
C ASN A 191 17.27 14.90 -9.30
N VAL A 192 17.74 14.92 -8.07
CA VAL A 192 17.32 15.90 -7.03
C VAL A 192 17.57 17.33 -7.51
N ARG A 193 18.74 17.63 -8.07
CA ARG A 193 19.04 18.98 -8.64
C ARG A 193 18.07 19.37 -9.76
N LYS A 194 17.67 18.43 -10.62
CA LYS A 194 16.62 18.67 -11.63
C LYS A 194 15.29 19.04 -10.96
N GLY A 195 14.90 18.30 -9.92
CA GLY A 195 13.69 18.58 -9.14
C GLY A 195 13.73 19.98 -8.51
N ILE A 196 14.85 20.36 -7.89
CA ILE A 196 15.06 21.71 -7.33
C ILE A 196 14.89 22.77 -8.43
N ALA A 197 15.49 22.57 -9.60
CA ALA A 197 15.38 23.52 -10.71
C ALA A 197 13.91 23.72 -11.17
N HIS A 198 13.11 22.65 -11.19
CA HIS A 198 11.68 22.75 -11.48
C HIS A 198 10.91 23.51 -10.40
N CYS A 199 11.24 23.30 -9.13
CA CYS A 199 10.65 24.07 -8.03
C CYS A 199 11.02 25.57 -8.13
N MET A 200 12.28 25.88 -8.44
CA MET A 200 12.74 27.28 -8.58
C MET A 200 12.10 27.99 -9.76
N ARG A 201 11.77 27.28 -10.84
CA ARG A 201 11.04 27.85 -11.99
C ARG A 201 9.55 28.04 -11.74
N GLY A 202 9.03 27.44 -10.65
CA GLY A 202 7.60 27.48 -10.35
C GLY A 202 6.76 26.46 -11.10
N ASP A 203 7.39 25.43 -11.68
CA ASP A 203 6.67 24.32 -12.32
C ASP A 203 5.88 23.48 -11.30
N VAL A 204 6.46 23.32 -10.11
CA VAL A 204 5.89 22.63 -8.94
C VAL A 204 6.34 23.33 -7.65
N PHE A 205 5.55 23.18 -6.59
CA PHE A 205 5.94 23.59 -5.24
C PHE A 205 6.82 22.52 -4.58
N GLN A 206 6.46 21.27 -4.84
CA GLN A 206 7.17 20.09 -4.35
C GLN A 206 7.07 18.96 -5.38
N ILE A 207 8.12 18.17 -5.47
CA ILE A 207 8.18 16.94 -6.24
C ILE A 207 8.82 15.85 -5.39
N VAL A 208 8.24 14.64 -5.40
CA VAL A 208 8.82 13.47 -4.74
C VAL A 208 9.61 12.66 -5.74
N LEU A 209 10.92 12.54 -5.53
CA LEU A 209 11.80 11.72 -6.35
C LEU A 209 12.31 10.52 -5.53
N SER A 210 12.37 9.37 -6.16
CA SER A 210 12.66 8.10 -5.51
C SER A 210 13.83 7.36 -6.12
N ARG A 211 14.35 6.39 -5.38
CA ARG A 211 15.43 5.51 -5.80
C ARG A 211 15.11 4.06 -5.44
N ARG A 212 15.32 3.15 -6.39
CA ARG A 212 15.10 1.71 -6.24
C ARG A 212 16.38 1.00 -5.84
N PHE A 213 16.22 -0.05 -5.02
CA PHE A 213 17.24 -1.00 -4.66
C PHE A 213 16.77 -2.43 -4.90
N ILE A 214 17.71 -3.32 -5.18
CA ILE A 214 17.48 -4.71 -5.52
C ILE A 214 18.38 -5.57 -4.66
N GLN A 215 17.79 -6.55 -3.94
CA GLN A 215 18.50 -7.55 -3.17
C GLN A 215 18.22 -8.94 -3.72
N PRO A 216 19.21 -9.61 -4.31
CA PRO A 216 19.10 -11.03 -4.66
C PRO A 216 18.98 -11.90 -3.39
N TYR A 217 18.13 -12.90 -3.42
CA TYR A 217 17.90 -13.78 -2.29
C TYR A 217 17.55 -15.20 -2.73
N ALA A 218 17.54 -16.14 -1.76
CA ALA A 218 17.00 -17.47 -1.90
C ALA A 218 16.18 -17.86 -0.67
N GLY A 219 15.12 -18.62 -0.88
CA GLY A 219 14.28 -19.16 0.18
C GLY A 219 13.01 -18.36 0.43
N ASP A 220 12.64 -18.22 1.69
CA ASP A 220 11.33 -17.74 2.13
C ASP A 220 11.32 -16.25 2.47
N ASP A 221 10.82 -15.43 1.58
CA ASP A 221 10.67 -13.98 1.76
C ASP A 221 9.66 -13.59 2.85
N PHE A 222 8.79 -14.51 3.28
CA PHE A 222 7.91 -14.26 4.43
C PHE A 222 8.70 -14.00 5.72
N LYS A 223 9.92 -14.53 5.84
CA LYS A 223 10.84 -14.17 6.94
C LYS A 223 11.21 -12.68 6.92
N VAL A 224 11.35 -12.08 5.74
CA VAL A 224 11.60 -10.63 5.62
C VAL A 224 10.39 -9.85 6.09
N TYR A 225 9.18 -10.27 5.74
CA TYR A 225 7.94 -9.67 6.25
C TYR A 225 7.88 -9.75 7.79
N ARG A 226 8.13 -10.93 8.37
CA ARG A 226 8.14 -11.12 9.82
C ARG A 226 9.17 -10.24 10.52
N ALA A 227 10.36 -10.11 9.94
CA ALA A 227 11.40 -9.22 10.43
C ALA A 227 10.96 -7.75 10.37
N LEU A 228 10.43 -7.31 9.22
CA LEU A 228 9.95 -5.93 9.04
C LEU A 228 8.83 -5.60 10.03
N ARG A 229 7.88 -6.52 10.20
CA ARG A 229 6.79 -6.41 11.16
C ARG A 229 7.29 -6.20 12.60
N SER A 230 8.38 -6.82 12.98
CA SER A 230 8.95 -6.73 14.32
C SER A 230 9.72 -5.43 14.58
N ILE A 231 10.39 -4.89 13.55
CA ILE A 231 11.24 -3.70 13.70
C ILE A 231 10.55 -2.39 13.31
N ASN A 232 9.52 -2.47 12.47
CA ASN A 232 8.78 -1.31 12.00
C ASN A 232 7.28 -1.59 11.92
N PRO A 233 6.60 -1.87 13.05
CA PRO A 233 5.17 -2.06 13.05
C PRO A 233 4.46 -0.75 12.65
N SER A 234 3.49 -0.85 11.77
CA SER A 234 2.71 0.26 11.22
C SER A 234 1.22 -0.10 11.17
N PRO A 235 0.30 0.86 11.04
CA PRO A 235 -1.12 0.58 10.96
C PRO A 235 -1.51 -0.42 9.86
N TYR A 236 -0.76 -0.45 8.77
CA TYR A 236 -0.98 -1.37 7.66
C TYR A 236 0.22 -2.28 7.46
N LEU A 237 0.08 -3.52 7.92
CA LEU A 237 1.02 -4.60 7.67
C LEU A 237 0.38 -5.55 6.69
N PHE A 238 1.08 -5.93 5.63
CA PHE A 238 0.52 -6.76 4.58
C PHE A 238 1.55 -7.68 3.93
N TYR A 239 1.08 -8.87 3.57
CA TYR A 239 1.81 -9.82 2.74
C TYR A 239 0.83 -10.44 1.75
N PHE A 240 0.94 -10.07 0.48
CA PHE A 240 0.09 -10.56 -0.61
C PHE A 240 0.91 -11.49 -1.50
N ASP A 241 0.49 -12.74 -1.59
CA ASP A 241 1.05 -13.74 -2.49
C ASP A 241 0.14 -13.89 -3.71
N PHE A 242 0.66 -13.52 -4.88
CA PHE A 242 -0.02 -13.62 -6.17
C PHE A 242 0.42 -14.85 -6.98
N GLY A 243 1.15 -15.80 -6.35
CA GLY A 243 1.71 -16.98 -6.97
C GLY A 243 3.08 -16.72 -7.59
N GLY A 244 3.15 -15.99 -8.69
CA GLY A 244 4.41 -15.68 -9.38
C GLY A 244 5.24 -14.54 -8.77
N TYR A 245 4.64 -13.74 -7.91
CA TYR A 245 5.28 -12.62 -7.22
C TYR A 245 4.53 -12.28 -5.93
N ARG A 246 5.18 -11.51 -5.06
CA ARG A 246 4.60 -11.08 -3.79
C ARG A 246 4.83 -9.59 -3.58
N ILE A 247 3.88 -8.96 -2.90
CA ILE A 247 3.99 -7.57 -2.44
C ILE A 247 3.74 -7.58 -0.94
N PHE A 248 4.72 -7.12 -0.16
CA PHE A 248 4.61 -7.10 1.28
C PHE A 248 5.34 -5.92 1.91
N GLY A 249 4.80 -5.42 3.01
CA GLY A 249 5.36 -4.23 3.63
C GLY A 249 4.70 -3.83 4.94
N SER A 250 5.10 -2.67 5.41
CA SER A 250 4.62 -2.02 6.62
C SER A 250 4.39 -0.54 6.35
N SER A 251 3.18 -0.18 5.91
CA SER A 251 2.84 1.19 5.54
C SER A 251 2.22 1.96 6.71
N PRO A 252 2.71 3.16 7.01
CA PRO A 252 2.12 4.00 8.05
C PRO A 252 0.92 4.81 7.56
N GLU A 253 0.66 4.90 6.26
CA GLU A 253 -0.15 5.96 5.68
C GLU A 253 -1.38 5.42 4.92
N THR A 254 -2.56 5.92 5.28
CA THR A 254 -3.79 5.70 4.55
C THR A 254 -3.79 6.51 3.26
N HIS A 255 -3.95 5.84 2.11
CA HIS A 255 -4.16 6.53 0.85
C HIS A 255 -5.58 7.10 0.76
N CYS A 256 -6.57 6.23 0.86
CA CYS A 256 -7.98 6.58 0.83
C CYS A 256 -8.80 5.52 1.56
N LYS A 257 -9.73 5.96 2.39
CA LYS A 257 -10.74 5.12 3.03
C LYS A 257 -12.12 5.68 2.71
N ILE A 258 -13.05 4.80 2.30
CA ILE A 258 -14.46 5.16 2.09
C ILE A 258 -15.29 4.21 2.95
N GLU A 259 -16.05 4.78 3.86
CA GLU A 259 -16.86 4.05 4.83
C GLU A 259 -18.09 4.86 5.20
N ASN A 260 -19.27 4.23 5.23
CA ASN A 260 -20.54 4.86 5.63
C ASN A 260 -20.82 6.18 4.89
N GLY A 261 -20.55 6.23 3.57
CA GLY A 261 -20.78 7.42 2.74
C GLY A 261 -19.78 8.55 2.93
N ARG A 262 -18.71 8.34 3.69
CA ARG A 262 -17.66 9.34 3.92
C ARG A 262 -16.32 8.84 3.42
N ALA A 263 -15.59 9.72 2.76
CA ALA A 263 -14.22 9.49 2.30
C ALA A 263 -13.21 10.18 3.23
N TYR A 264 -12.04 9.54 3.43
CA TYR A 264 -10.97 10.00 4.31
C TYR A 264 -9.62 9.88 3.62
N ILE A 265 -8.77 10.89 3.83
CA ILE A 265 -7.34 10.86 3.50
C ILE A 265 -6.59 11.32 4.75
N ASP A 266 -5.54 10.57 5.12
CA ASP A 266 -4.75 10.85 6.33
C ASP A 266 -3.31 11.19 5.95
N PRO A 267 -3.00 12.42 5.48
CA PRO A 267 -1.65 12.79 5.11
C PRO A 267 -0.73 12.81 6.33
N ILE A 268 0.47 12.25 6.14
CA ILE A 268 1.57 12.28 7.10
C ILE A 268 2.65 13.21 6.55
N ALA A 269 2.99 14.23 7.31
CA ALA A 269 4.16 15.06 7.06
C ALA A 269 4.73 15.53 8.40
N GLY A 270 6.00 15.27 8.56
CA GLY A 270 6.71 15.41 9.82
C GLY A 270 6.90 14.07 10.51
N THR A 271 8.18 13.69 10.63
CA THR A 271 8.57 12.43 11.27
C THR A 271 9.83 12.64 12.07
N THR A 272 9.84 12.14 13.30
CA THR A 272 11.03 12.08 14.11
C THR A 272 11.19 10.69 14.76
N ARG A 273 12.41 10.34 15.09
CA ARG A 273 12.71 9.07 15.73
C ARG A 273 12.28 9.10 17.19
N ARG A 274 11.61 8.06 17.64
CA ARG A 274 11.26 7.88 19.04
C ARG A 274 12.46 7.37 19.84
N THR A 275 12.68 7.94 21.01
CA THR A 275 13.79 7.56 21.92
C THR A 275 13.36 6.52 22.96
N GLY A 276 12.05 6.42 23.25
CA GLY A 276 11.49 5.64 24.35
C GLY A 276 11.49 6.37 25.70
N ASP A 277 12.11 7.55 25.77
CA ASP A 277 12.07 8.45 26.93
C ASP A 277 10.93 9.47 26.70
N THR A 278 9.95 9.46 27.58
CA THR A 278 8.73 10.29 27.44
C THR A 278 9.03 11.79 27.40
N VAL A 279 10.04 12.27 28.14
CA VAL A 279 10.42 13.68 28.17
C VAL A 279 11.09 14.09 26.86
N LYS A 280 12.07 13.30 26.42
CA LYS A 280 12.76 13.55 25.14
C LYS A 280 11.82 13.42 23.96
N ASP A 281 10.93 12.45 23.96
CA ASP A 281 9.95 12.26 22.89
C ASP A 281 8.98 13.47 22.81
N ARG A 282 8.62 14.07 23.93
CA ARG A 282 7.84 15.31 23.97
C ARG A 282 8.63 16.50 23.39
N GLU A 283 9.89 16.67 23.80
CA GLU A 283 10.76 17.75 23.27
C GLU A 283 10.94 17.62 21.75
N LEU A 284 11.15 16.40 21.25
CA LEU A 284 11.23 16.13 19.81
C LEU A 284 9.92 16.43 19.09
N THR A 285 8.78 16.12 19.70
CA THR A 285 7.46 16.44 19.16
C THR A 285 7.23 17.95 19.09
N GLU A 286 7.57 18.69 20.13
CA GLU A 286 7.47 20.15 20.16
C GLU A 286 8.37 20.79 19.09
N ALA A 287 9.60 20.32 18.95
CA ALA A 287 10.52 20.75 17.91
C ALA A 287 9.97 20.48 16.50
N LEU A 288 9.38 19.29 16.27
CA LEU A 288 8.76 18.93 15.01
C LEU A 288 7.55 19.80 14.67
N LEU A 289 6.69 20.09 15.66
CA LEU A 289 5.55 20.99 15.50
C LEU A 289 5.97 22.45 15.23
N ALA A 290 7.13 22.86 15.69
CA ALA A 290 7.68 24.20 15.49
C ALA A 290 8.49 24.35 14.20
N ASP A 291 8.85 23.26 13.51
CA ASP A 291 9.68 23.31 12.31
C ASP A 291 8.94 23.97 11.14
N PRO A 292 9.45 25.09 10.58
CA PRO A 292 8.76 25.81 9.53
C PRO A 292 8.67 25.03 8.21
N LYS A 293 9.68 24.19 7.89
CA LYS A 293 9.70 23.34 6.67
C LYS A 293 8.62 22.28 6.75
N GLU A 294 8.60 21.52 7.85
CA GLU A 294 7.61 20.47 8.10
C GLU A 294 6.19 21.05 8.12
N ASN A 295 6.02 22.23 8.72
CA ASN A 295 4.75 22.93 8.75
C ASN A 295 4.26 23.33 7.36
N ALA A 296 5.12 23.89 6.53
CA ALA A 296 4.77 24.29 5.16
C ALA A 296 4.39 23.08 4.30
N GLU A 297 5.15 22.00 4.39
CA GLU A 297 4.86 20.74 3.70
C GLU A 297 3.52 20.17 4.16
N HIS A 298 3.28 20.11 5.45
CA HIS A 298 2.05 19.57 6.02
C HIS A 298 0.80 20.33 5.56
N VAL A 299 0.83 21.67 5.61
CA VAL A 299 -0.26 22.53 5.09
C VAL A 299 -0.56 22.19 3.63
N MET A 300 0.49 22.11 2.81
CA MET A 300 0.34 21.82 1.38
C MET A 300 -0.30 20.46 1.14
N LEU A 301 0.09 19.41 1.89
CA LEU A 301 -0.46 18.07 1.74
C LEU A 301 -1.92 17.97 2.22
N VAL A 302 -2.28 18.70 3.28
CA VAL A 302 -3.67 18.82 3.74
C VAL A 302 -4.53 19.52 2.70
N ASP A 303 -4.05 20.61 2.12
CA ASP A 303 -4.78 21.31 1.04
C ASP A 303 -4.94 20.44 -0.21
N LEU A 304 -3.92 19.67 -0.56
CA LEU A 304 -3.99 18.72 -1.67
C LEU A 304 -5.05 17.64 -1.42
N ALA A 305 -5.09 17.08 -0.21
CA ALA A 305 -6.10 16.09 0.19
C ALA A 305 -7.53 16.69 0.16
N ARG A 306 -7.69 17.94 0.61
CA ARG A 306 -8.97 18.66 0.51
C ARG A 306 -9.40 18.83 -0.94
N ASN A 307 -8.49 19.23 -1.81
CA ASN A 307 -8.75 19.38 -3.23
C ASN A 307 -9.14 18.05 -3.89
N ASP A 308 -8.43 16.97 -3.59
CA ASP A 308 -8.72 15.63 -4.12
C ASP A 308 -10.15 15.18 -3.73
N LEU A 309 -10.53 15.32 -2.46
CA LEU A 309 -11.87 14.94 -2.00
C LEU A 309 -12.98 15.85 -2.55
N SER A 310 -12.69 17.12 -2.78
CA SER A 310 -13.68 18.09 -3.28
C SER A 310 -14.22 17.75 -4.66
N ARG A 311 -13.56 16.89 -5.41
CA ARG A 311 -14.03 16.44 -6.73
C ARG A 311 -15.35 15.65 -6.65
N ASN A 312 -15.52 14.84 -5.59
CA ASN A 312 -16.65 13.92 -5.44
C ASN A 312 -17.38 14.03 -4.09
N CYS A 313 -16.95 14.96 -3.25
CA CYS A 313 -17.48 15.14 -1.89
C CYS A 313 -17.90 16.57 -1.62
N HIS A 314 -18.83 16.72 -0.70
CA HIS A 314 -19.18 18.00 -0.06
C HIS A 314 -18.82 17.92 1.43
N ASP A 315 -19.00 19.02 2.18
CA ASP A 315 -18.62 19.12 3.59
C ASP A 315 -17.17 18.61 3.84
N VAL A 316 -16.25 19.00 2.93
CA VAL A 316 -14.84 18.64 3.05
C VAL A 316 -14.20 19.45 4.16
N ARG A 317 -13.68 18.75 5.17
CA ARG A 317 -13.14 19.37 6.39
C ARG A 317 -11.92 18.63 6.92
N VAL A 318 -11.10 19.36 7.66
CA VAL A 318 -10.00 18.79 8.46
C VAL A 318 -10.59 18.34 9.79
N VAL A 319 -10.57 17.03 10.05
CA VAL A 319 -11.13 16.43 11.27
C VAL A 319 -10.20 16.65 12.45
N PHE A 320 -8.91 16.39 12.25
CA PHE A 320 -7.83 16.77 13.16
C PHE A 320 -6.62 17.22 12.37
N TYR A 321 -5.76 18.03 12.97
CA TYR A 321 -4.66 18.72 12.30
C TYR A 321 -3.36 18.60 13.06
N LYS A 322 -2.33 18.03 12.42
CA LYS A 322 -0.98 17.85 12.99
C LYS A 322 -0.97 17.14 14.35
N GLU A 323 -1.78 16.10 14.47
CA GLU A 323 -1.82 15.32 15.70
C GLU A 323 -0.58 14.42 15.79
N PRO A 324 0.21 14.51 16.87
CA PRO A 324 1.33 13.61 17.07
C PRO A 324 0.84 12.19 17.33
N GLN A 325 1.27 11.24 16.50
CA GLN A 325 1.02 9.82 16.70
C GLN A 325 2.33 9.12 17.05
N TYR A 326 2.33 8.47 18.22
CA TYR A 326 3.48 7.78 18.78
C TYR A 326 3.45 6.31 18.45
N TYR A 327 4.34 5.88 17.54
CA TYR A 327 4.56 4.48 17.24
C TYR A 327 5.76 3.93 18.03
N SER A 328 6.06 2.65 17.89
CA SER A 328 7.15 2.02 18.66
C SER A 328 8.53 2.68 18.43
N HIS A 329 8.80 3.17 17.20
CA HIS A 329 10.12 3.68 16.81
C HIS A 329 10.10 5.09 16.21
N VAL A 330 8.95 5.63 15.89
CA VAL A 330 8.78 6.94 15.25
C VAL A 330 7.60 7.70 15.83
N ILE A 331 7.65 9.01 15.70
CA ILE A 331 6.56 9.94 15.96
C ILE A 331 6.23 10.60 14.64
N HIS A 332 4.97 10.50 14.21
CA HIS A 332 4.46 11.15 13.01
C HIS A 332 3.49 12.27 13.36
N LEU A 333 3.52 13.35 12.58
CA LEU A 333 2.43 14.33 12.56
C LEU A 333 1.42 13.93 11.49
N VAL A 334 0.21 13.64 11.92
CA VAL A 334 -0.88 13.16 11.06
C VAL A 334 -2.02 14.15 11.09
N SER A 335 -2.61 14.40 9.92
CA SER A 335 -3.90 15.09 9.82
C SER A 335 -4.92 14.16 9.19
N ARG A 336 -6.20 14.43 9.39
CA ARG A 336 -7.28 13.74 8.70
C ARG A 336 -8.15 14.74 7.97
N VAL A 337 -8.31 14.51 6.69
CA VAL A 337 -9.28 15.22 5.84
C VAL A 337 -10.42 14.28 5.51
N SER A 338 -11.64 14.74 5.64
CA SER A 338 -12.82 13.94 5.31
C SER A 338 -13.83 14.74 4.49
N GLY A 339 -14.63 14.03 3.69
CA GLY A 339 -15.73 14.59 2.94
C GLY A 339 -16.89 13.61 2.84
N MET A 340 -18.12 14.13 2.81
CA MET A 340 -19.30 13.33 2.50
C MET A 340 -19.38 13.12 1.00
N LEU A 341 -19.57 11.90 0.54
CA LEU A 341 -19.81 11.61 -0.86
C LEU A 341 -21.04 12.38 -1.36
N ASN A 342 -20.93 13.01 -2.52
CA ASN A 342 -22.08 13.63 -3.19
C ASN A 342 -23.13 12.56 -3.52
N GLU A 343 -24.40 12.98 -3.60
CA GLU A 343 -25.47 12.09 -4.02
C GLU A 343 -25.16 11.49 -5.40
N GLY A 344 -25.22 10.15 -5.48
CA GLY A 344 -24.89 9.41 -6.70
C GLY A 344 -23.41 9.34 -7.05
N ALA A 345 -22.50 9.83 -6.17
CA ALA A 345 -21.07 9.72 -6.42
C ALA A 345 -20.61 8.27 -6.43
N ASP A 346 -19.85 7.90 -7.43
CA ASP A 346 -19.22 6.59 -7.55
C ASP A 346 -18.02 6.48 -6.61
N LYS A 347 -18.00 5.43 -5.77
CA LYS A 347 -16.94 5.22 -4.78
C LYS A 347 -15.60 4.86 -5.45
N ILE A 348 -15.64 4.06 -6.51
CA ILE A 348 -14.43 3.70 -7.28
C ILE A 348 -13.87 4.92 -7.97
N LYS A 349 -14.72 5.75 -8.58
CA LYS A 349 -14.29 7.02 -9.18
C LYS A 349 -13.70 7.96 -8.12
N THR A 350 -14.31 8.06 -6.96
CA THR A 350 -13.79 8.87 -5.84
C THR A 350 -12.39 8.43 -5.47
N PHE A 351 -12.16 7.13 -5.33
CA PHE A 351 -10.83 6.56 -5.08
C PHE A 351 -9.84 6.90 -6.20
N ILE A 352 -10.21 6.68 -7.45
CA ILE A 352 -9.39 6.97 -8.63
C ILE A 352 -8.98 8.45 -8.68
N ASP A 353 -9.91 9.37 -8.38
CA ASP A 353 -9.66 10.81 -8.41
C ASP A 353 -8.72 11.29 -7.27
N THR A 354 -8.47 10.47 -6.25
CA THR A 354 -7.47 10.75 -5.21
C THR A 354 -6.09 10.18 -5.52
N PHE A 355 -5.99 9.29 -6.52
CA PHE A 355 -4.78 8.54 -6.85
C PHE A 355 -3.82 9.34 -7.77
N PRO A 356 -2.49 9.20 -7.60
CA PRO A 356 -1.82 8.66 -6.43
C PRO A 356 -1.80 9.66 -5.26
N ALA A 357 -1.32 9.20 -4.09
CA ALA A 357 -1.20 10.09 -2.94
C ALA A 357 -0.27 11.27 -3.19
N GLY A 358 -0.65 12.46 -2.68
CA GLY A 358 0.15 13.68 -2.80
C GLY A 358 1.54 13.56 -2.16
N THR A 359 1.64 12.80 -1.06
CA THR A 359 2.88 12.50 -0.34
C THR A 359 3.91 11.71 -1.17
N LEU A 360 3.48 11.08 -2.26
CA LEU A 360 4.32 10.30 -3.19
C LEU A 360 4.49 10.93 -4.57
N SER A 361 3.82 12.03 -4.85
CA SER A 361 3.84 12.71 -6.15
C SER A 361 4.35 14.15 -6.04
N GLY A 362 3.59 15.02 -5.50
CA GLY A 362 3.92 16.44 -5.33
C GLY A 362 2.73 17.37 -5.63
N ALA A 363 3.01 18.64 -5.74
CA ALA A 363 2.01 19.67 -5.95
C ALA A 363 2.51 20.73 -6.95
N PRO A 364 1.74 21.08 -7.98
CA PRO A 364 0.50 20.46 -8.45
C PRO A 364 0.70 19.01 -8.90
N LYS A 365 -0.23 18.13 -8.55
CA LYS A 365 -0.06 16.66 -8.67
C LYS A 365 0.24 16.21 -10.11
N VAL A 366 -0.55 16.63 -11.09
CA VAL A 366 -0.39 16.20 -12.48
C VAL A 366 0.98 16.61 -13.02
N ARG A 367 1.38 17.88 -12.78
CA ARG A 367 2.69 18.35 -13.23
C ARG A 367 3.84 17.62 -12.54
N ALA A 368 3.73 17.39 -11.25
CA ALA A 368 4.72 16.60 -10.50
C ALA A 368 4.88 15.20 -11.10
N MET A 369 3.80 14.50 -11.42
CA MET A 369 3.85 13.16 -12.02
C MET A 369 4.45 13.14 -13.43
N GLN A 370 4.18 14.15 -14.24
CA GLN A 370 4.84 14.29 -15.56
C GLN A 370 6.36 14.39 -15.39
N LEU A 371 6.81 15.26 -14.48
CA LEU A 371 8.24 15.45 -14.19
C LEU A 371 8.88 14.20 -13.57
N ILE A 372 8.18 13.49 -12.69
CA ILE A 372 8.66 12.21 -12.16
C ILE A 372 8.94 11.23 -13.31
N SER A 373 8.02 11.13 -14.26
CA SER A 373 8.20 10.25 -15.44
C SER A 373 9.38 10.68 -16.32
N GLU A 374 9.66 11.98 -16.41
CA GLU A 374 10.78 12.50 -17.18
C GLU A 374 12.14 12.26 -16.47
N ILE A 375 12.19 12.45 -15.16
CA ILE A 375 13.41 12.49 -14.35
C ILE A 375 13.84 11.09 -13.90
N GLU A 376 12.91 10.28 -13.37
CA GLU A 376 13.23 8.93 -12.90
C GLU A 376 13.56 8.01 -14.09
N PRO A 377 14.60 7.15 -13.98
CA PRO A 377 15.08 6.38 -15.13
C PRO A 377 14.17 5.21 -15.52
N HIS A 378 13.31 4.76 -14.62
CA HIS A 378 12.39 3.64 -14.81
C HIS A 378 11.02 3.98 -14.24
N ASN A 379 9.99 3.17 -14.55
CA ASN A 379 8.71 3.28 -13.87
C ASN A 379 8.82 2.86 -12.39
N ARG A 380 7.85 3.24 -11.59
CA ARG A 380 7.85 2.93 -10.14
C ARG A 380 7.30 1.55 -9.81
N GLY A 381 6.45 1.00 -10.66
CA GLY A 381 5.72 -0.22 -10.33
C GLY A 381 4.83 -0.05 -9.11
N ALA A 382 4.91 -0.97 -8.16
CA ALA A 382 4.09 -0.94 -6.95
C ALA A 382 4.38 0.24 -6.01
N TYR A 383 5.63 0.71 -5.96
CA TYR A 383 6.01 1.82 -5.08
C TYR A 383 5.21 3.09 -5.38
N GLY A 384 4.63 3.68 -4.34
CA GLY A 384 3.83 4.91 -4.46
C GLY A 384 2.41 4.69 -4.99
N GLY A 385 2.03 3.45 -5.27
CA GLY A 385 0.66 3.05 -5.50
C GLY A 385 -0.10 2.82 -4.19
N CYS A 386 -1.09 1.95 -4.23
CA CYS A 386 -1.87 1.58 -3.05
C CYS A 386 -2.18 0.10 -3.02
N ILE A 387 -2.47 -0.40 -1.82
CA ILE A 387 -2.78 -1.80 -1.56
C ILE A 387 -3.82 -1.89 -0.44
N GLY A 388 -4.77 -2.80 -0.58
CA GLY A 388 -5.78 -2.98 0.44
C GLY A 388 -7.03 -3.69 -0.04
N PHE A 389 -8.17 -3.22 0.43
CA PHE A 389 -9.48 -3.84 0.30
C PHE A 389 -10.47 -2.92 -0.43
N ILE A 390 -11.28 -3.53 -1.30
CA ILE A 390 -12.47 -2.91 -1.92
C ILE A 390 -13.65 -3.86 -1.69
N GLY A 391 -14.62 -3.43 -0.90
CA GLY A 391 -15.85 -4.17 -0.63
C GLY A 391 -16.75 -4.25 -1.85
N LEU A 392 -17.62 -5.26 -1.89
CA LEU A 392 -18.62 -5.41 -2.97
C LEU A 392 -19.68 -4.30 -2.95
N ASN A 393 -19.79 -3.55 -1.87
CA ASN A 393 -20.59 -2.31 -1.78
C ASN A 393 -19.82 -1.05 -2.23
N GLY A 394 -18.58 -1.21 -2.70
CA GLY A 394 -17.68 -0.12 -3.10
C GLY A 394 -16.98 0.61 -1.96
N GLU A 395 -17.27 0.30 -0.70
CA GLU A 395 -16.46 0.80 0.42
C GLU A 395 -15.04 0.25 0.32
N LEU A 396 -14.06 1.03 0.72
CA LEU A 396 -12.67 0.66 0.52
C LEU A 396 -11.76 1.18 1.63
N ASN A 397 -10.63 0.50 1.79
CA ASN A 397 -9.55 0.92 2.65
C ASN A 397 -8.21 0.57 1.98
N GLN A 398 -7.50 1.59 1.54
CA GLN A 398 -6.26 1.47 0.78
C GLN A 398 -5.12 2.18 1.50
N ALA A 399 -4.03 1.45 1.74
CA ALA A 399 -2.78 2.01 2.23
C ALA A 399 -1.89 2.44 1.06
N ILE A 400 -1.03 3.43 1.28
CA ILE A 400 0.01 3.78 0.32
C ILE A 400 1.07 2.67 0.33
N THR A 401 1.48 2.23 -0.86
CA THR A 401 2.54 1.21 -1.02
C THR A 401 3.92 1.85 -0.85
N ILE A 402 4.31 2.01 0.40
CA ILE A 402 5.63 2.47 0.86
C ILE A 402 6.15 1.53 1.94
N ARG A 403 7.43 1.57 2.26
CA ARG A 403 8.07 0.61 3.17
C ARG A 403 7.76 -0.83 2.77
N THR A 404 7.89 -1.11 1.48
CA THR A 404 7.32 -2.28 0.82
C THR A 404 8.36 -2.94 -0.07
N PHE A 405 8.29 -4.27 -0.13
CA PHE A 405 9.05 -5.11 -1.06
C PHE A 405 8.13 -5.65 -2.15
N VAL A 406 8.65 -5.70 -3.36
CA VAL A 406 8.14 -6.54 -4.43
C VAL A 406 9.12 -7.70 -4.61
N SER A 407 8.63 -8.92 -4.41
CA SER A 407 9.43 -10.14 -4.48
C SER A 407 9.05 -10.95 -5.70
N ARG A 408 10.00 -11.16 -6.60
CA ARG A 408 9.85 -11.95 -7.83
C ARG A 408 11.21 -12.41 -8.34
N ASN A 409 11.26 -13.57 -8.97
CA ASN A 409 12.48 -14.09 -9.60
C ASN A 409 13.72 -14.09 -8.68
N ASN A 410 13.52 -14.41 -7.38
CA ASN A 410 14.56 -14.39 -6.34
C ASN A 410 15.24 -13.01 -6.15
N GLU A 411 14.49 -11.95 -6.40
CA GLU A 411 14.90 -10.57 -6.10
C GLU A 411 13.86 -9.86 -5.24
N LEU A 412 14.34 -9.09 -4.27
CA LEU A 412 13.55 -8.15 -3.50
C LEU A 412 13.78 -6.74 -4.05
N TRP A 413 12.75 -6.14 -4.62
CA TRP A 413 12.76 -4.75 -5.02
C TRP A 413 12.17 -3.89 -3.92
N PHE A 414 12.85 -2.82 -3.54
CA PHE A 414 12.41 -1.86 -2.56
C PHE A 414 12.87 -0.46 -2.90
N GLN A 415 12.09 0.54 -2.51
CA GLN A 415 12.24 1.90 -2.99
C GLN A 415 11.86 2.90 -1.91
N ALA A 416 12.51 4.05 -1.91
CA ALA A 416 12.14 5.19 -1.08
C ALA A 416 12.36 6.48 -1.84
N GLY A 417 11.61 7.51 -1.45
CA GLY A 417 11.70 8.84 -2.01
C GLY A 417 11.66 9.94 -0.96
N GLY A 418 12.02 11.12 -1.37
CA GLY A 418 11.97 12.33 -0.57
C GLY A 418 11.26 13.48 -1.30
N GLY A 419 10.57 14.33 -0.55
CA GLY A 419 9.94 15.54 -1.05
C GLY A 419 10.97 16.64 -1.28
N ILE A 420 11.10 17.08 -2.53
CA ILE A 420 12.06 18.08 -2.98
C ILE A 420 11.35 19.41 -3.18
N VAL A 421 11.90 20.46 -2.60
CA VAL A 421 11.44 21.83 -2.69
C VAL A 421 12.57 22.75 -3.18
N ALA A 422 12.29 24.00 -3.48
CA ALA A 422 13.28 24.94 -4.00
C ALA A 422 14.51 25.14 -3.08
N ARG A 423 14.36 24.92 -1.77
CA ARG A 423 15.44 25.07 -0.77
C ARG A 423 16.10 23.75 -0.38
N SER A 424 15.72 22.65 -1.00
CA SER A 424 16.34 21.34 -0.77
C SER A 424 17.82 21.35 -1.14
N GLN A 425 18.58 20.44 -0.51
CA GLN A 425 19.99 20.20 -0.78
C GLN A 425 20.16 18.73 -1.17
N ASP A 426 20.82 18.48 -2.27
CA ASP A 426 20.94 17.14 -2.88
C ASP A 426 21.56 16.10 -1.94
N GLU A 427 22.58 16.47 -1.17
CA GLU A 427 23.22 15.58 -0.20
C GLU A 427 22.27 15.22 0.95
N TYR A 428 21.48 16.18 1.42
CA TYR A 428 20.50 15.95 2.49
C TYR A 428 19.36 15.05 2.00
N GLU A 429 18.86 15.28 0.78
CA GLU A 429 17.80 14.46 0.19
C GLU A 429 18.28 13.03 -0.09
N LEU A 430 19.54 12.84 -0.50
CA LEU A 430 20.15 11.51 -0.60
C LEU A 430 20.14 10.79 0.74
N GLN A 431 20.55 11.47 1.81
CA GLN A 431 20.59 10.90 3.16
C GLN A 431 19.19 10.54 3.66
N GLU A 432 18.18 11.35 3.35
CA GLU A 432 16.79 11.08 3.72
C GLU A 432 16.29 9.77 3.07
N VAL A 433 16.57 9.56 1.79
CA VAL A 433 16.25 8.30 1.09
C VAL A 433 16.95 7.11 1.75
N ASN A 434 18.24 7.24 2.04
CA ASN A 434 19.01 6.18 2.72
C ASN A 434 18.45 5.86 4.11
N ASN A 435 18.02 6.86 4.86
CA ASN A 435 17.40 6.68 6.19
C ASN A 435 16.05 5.93 6.09
N LYS A 436 15.23 6.29 5.10
CA LYS A 436 13.95 5.59 4.84
C LYS A 436 14.13 4.13 4.44
N LEU A 437 15.20 3.82 3.72
CA LEU A 437 15.56 2.44 3.34
C LEU A 437 16.16 1.65 4.51
N GLY A 438 16.62 2.32 5.55
CA GLY A 438 17.33 1.67 6.67
C GLY A 438 16.51 0.58 7.35
N ALA A 439 15.22 0.79 7.57
CA ALA A 439 14.34 -0.23 8.17
C ALA A 439 14.17 -1.46 7.27
N LEU A 440 14.06 -1.25 5.95
CA LEU A 440 13.94 -2.35 4.97
C LEU A 440 15.23 -3.17 4.89
N LYS A 441 16.38 -2.52 4.87
CA LYS A 441 17.70 -3.20 4.90
C LYS A 441 17.89 -3.99 6.19
N LYS A 442 17.52 -3.42 7.35
CA LYS A 442 17.56 -4.12 8.64
C LYS A 442 16.62 -5.33 8.67
N ALA A 443 15.47 -5.26 8.02
CA ALA A 443 14.54 -6.39 7.92
C ALA A 443 15.17 -7.55 7.16
N ILE A 444 15.89 -7.30 6.07
CA ILE A 444 16.63 -8.32 5.33
C ILE A 444 17.70 -8.96 6.21
N ASP A 445 18.52 -8.14 6.88
CA ASP A 445 19.60 -8.62 7.77
C ASP A 445 19.06 -9.47 8.94
N LEU A 446 17.93 -9.07 9.50
CA LEU A 446 17.28 -9.82 10.57
C LEU A 446 16.68 -11.13 10.06
N ALA A 447 16.08 -11.12 8.87
CA ALA A 447 15.47 -12.31 8.26
C ALA A 447 16.47 -13.46 8.09
N VAL A 448 17.72 -13.15 7.73
CA VAL A 448 18.82 -14.15 7.64
C VAL A 448 19.09 -14.81 9.00
N LYS A 449 18.86 -14.11 10.11
CA LYS A 449 19.15 -14.58 11.49
C LYS A 449 17.95 -15.24 12.14
N LEU A 450 16.74 -15.09 11.59
CA LEU A 450 15.56 -15.71 12.17
C LEU A 450 15.64 -17.23 12.08
N LYS A 451 15.60 -17.86 13.25
CA LYS A 451 15.47 -19.32 13.36
C LYS A 451 14.07 -19.77 12.90
N ASN A 452 14.00 -20.99 12.45
CA ASN A 452 12.75 -21.64 12.05
C ASN A 452 11.87 -21.94 13.26
#